data_998b081a3bafff6bcb06478c769dae4a
#
_entry.id   998b081a3bafff6bcb06478c769dae4a
#
_cell.length_a   1.000
_cell.length_b   1.000
_cell.length_c   1.000
_cell.angle_alpha   90.00
_cell.angle_beta   90.00
_cell.angle_gamma   90.00
#
_symmetry.space_group_name_H-M   'P 1'
#
loop_
_entity.id
_entity.type
_entity.pdbx_description
1 polymer ?
#
loop_
_entity_poly.entity_id
_entity_poly.type
_entity_poly.pdbx_seq_one_letter_code
_entity_poly.pdbx_strand_id
1 'polypeptide(L)'
;MHKRCGMLLTLLLCCLLCLAARAEDAEDPVTLRALLVGCDEFLSHENIAPSAEMNVRRMANMLATDIREYAAIVSAGQGVGSVQALRELMQQTFAEADDNDISLVYFCTHGLYDRVTFQPLLVLSDGISEENLTADSLRDALDAVAGQKLLILDACNSGAFIGKGAWDAQLRNSFQSADYQVLTSAGARENSFLWRDRDGVGGGSYFAQELCEGLRSREFDYNADGQVTLAEAYQGLLESHGASTAQSYPQQSDFVLYAYDPDLADTAERPIGAITLDSAVLSEKEDTLYFSFTVRRAVRVQYQLIYYKNGLWRFDTPQTIEDPENETGALTPGRKERSVSLLAEEDEPYGYVLLQLVAQEGRRAMLAGSRLIAVQRDTGNPVLRIRCGESFDPAQGEELAVYVGHRFPCSLTVTVRDAQGQTVRRLAYKTPSRPLGLGSEASLFYWDGRNAAGELAAAGEYVIEASCTVDGQNYLVTSGTVRIGK
;
A
#
# COMPACT_ATOMS: atom_id res chain seq x y z
N MET A 1 -12.76 -73.09 -21.00
CA MET A 1 -12.31 -72.27 -19.81
C MET A 1 -11.29 -71.19 -20.15
N HIS A 2 -10.64 -71.15 -21.32
CA HIS A 2 -9.60 -70.16 -21.64
C HIS A 2 -10.10 -68.77 -22.11
N LYS A 3 -11.33 -68.59 -22.60
CA LYS A 3 -11.88 -67.30 -23.06
C LYS A 3 -12.38 -66.35 -21.95
N ARG A 4 -12.70 -66.88 -20.76
CA ARG A 4 -13.16 -66.02 -19.62
C ARG A 4 -12.00 -65.43 -18.84
N CYS A 5 -10.82 -66.04 -18.84
CA CYS A 5 -9.65 -65.53 -18.12
C CYS A 5 -8.98 -64.34 -18.82
N GLY A 6 -9.02 -64.26 -20.16
CA GLY A 6 -8.47 -63.18 -20.94
C GLY A 6 -9.28 -61.85 -20.79
N MET A 7 -10.61 -61.94 -20.65
CA MET A 7 -11.48 -60.79 -20.53
C MET A 7 -11.40 -60.13 -19.14
N LEU A 8 -11.15 -60.94 -18.08
CA LEU A 8 -10.94 -60.43 -16.74
C LEU A 8 -9.59 -59.68 -16.59
N LEU A 9 -8.54 -60.21 -17.26
CA LEU A 9 -7.23 -59.61 -17.24
C LEU A 9 -7.19 -58.26 -18.01
N THR A 10 -7.92 -58.20 -19.14
CA THR A 10 -8.04 -56.96 -19.93
C THR A 10 -8.85 -55.85 -19.17
N LEU A 11 -9.92 -56.26 -18.48
CA LEU A 11 -10.70 -55.32 -17.63
C LEU A 11 -9.87 -54.80 -16.43
N LEU A 12 -9.06 -55.70 -15.82
CA LEU A 12 -8.17 -55.27 -14.70
C LEU A 12 -7.06 -54.33 -15.17
N LEU A 13 -6.50 -54.58 -16.37
CA LEU A 13 -5.49 -53.70 -16.96
C LEU A 13 -6.06 -52.35 -17.40
N CYS A 14 -7.28 -52.31 -17.94
CA CYS A 14 -7.99 -51.05 -18.22
C CYS A 14 -8.35 -50.25 -16.95
N CYS A 15 -8.78 -50.94 -15.88
CA CYS A 15 -9.03 -50.27 -14.60
C CYS A 15 -7.75 -49.71 -13.95
N LEU A 16 -6.60 -50.44 -14.06
CA LEU A 16 -5.30 -49.95 -13.58
C LEU A 16 -4.78 -48.80 -14.44
N LEU A 17 -5.00 -48.81 -15.76
CA LEU A 17 -4.64 -47.66 -16.62
C LEU A 17 -5.55 -46.46 -16.42
N CYS A 18 -6.86 -46.65 -16.12
CA CYS A 18 -7.75 -45.56 -15.75
C CYS A 18 -7.48 -44.99 -14.34
N LEU A 19 -6.94 -45.80 -13.43
CA LEU A 19 -6.49 -45.32 -12.10
C LEU A 19 -5.15 -44.57 -12.21
N ALA A 20 -4.23 -45.02 -13.08
CA ALA A 20 -2.99 -44.28 -13.35
C ALA A 20 -3.24 -42.98 -14.12
N ALA A 21 -4.17 -42.94 -15.06
CA ALA A 21 -4.54 -41.72 -15.79
C ALA A 21 -5.33 -40.69 -14.94
N ARG A 22 -5.85 -41.09 -13.77
CA ARG A 22 -6.49 -40.15 -12.81
C ARG A 22 -5.52 -39.61 -11.75
N ALA A 23 -4.29 -40.13 -11.69
CA ALA A 23 -3.27 -39.65 -10.76
C ALA A 23 -2.34 -38.59 -11.39
N GLU A 24 -2.50 -38.28 -12.71
CA GLU A 24 -1.61 -37.36 -13.42
C GLU A 24 -2.11 -35.94 -13.54
N ASP A 25 -3.32 -35.58 -13.01
CA ASP A 25 -3.88 -34.24 -13.07
C ASP A 25 -4.36 -33.71 -11.67
N ALA A 26 -3.78 -34.17 -10.60
CA ALA A 26 -3.90 -33.41 -9.35
C ALA A 26 -2.86 -32.30 -9.42
N GLU A 27 -3.28 -31.08 -9.83
CA GLU A 27 -2.46 -29.89 -9.65
C GLU A 27 -1.96 -29.90 -8.19
N ASP A 28 -0.65 -29.80 -7.99
CA ASP A 28 -0.07 -29.68 -6.65
C ASP A 28 -0.71 -28.46 -5.97
N PRO A 29 -1.23 -28.63 -4.75
CA PRO A 29 -1.93 -27.55 -4.07
C PRO A 29 -0.96 -26.38 -3.81
N VAL A 30 -1.38 -25.17 -4.15
CA VAL A 30 -0.63 -23.95 -3.86
C VAL A 30 -0.36 -23.84 -2.35
N THR A 31 0.91 -23.79 -1.98
CA THR A 31 1.34 -23.65 -0.59
C THR A 31 1.84 -22.23 -0.32
N LEU A 32 1.42 -21.64 0.81
CA LEU A 32 1.83 -20.32 1.21
C LEU A 32 2.86 -20.40 2.33
N ARG A 33 3.94 -19.63 2.24
CA ARG A 33 4.96 -19.48 3.28
C ARG A 33 5.29 -18.01 3.46
N ALA A 34 5.59 -17.59 4.67
CA ALA A 34 5.92 -16.20 4.98
C ALA A 34 7.19 -16.08 5.83
N LEU A 35 8.03 -15.12 5.48
CA LEU A 35 9.14 -14.63 6.29
C LEU A 35 8.90 -13.16 6.63
N LEU A 36 8.84 -12.83 7.92
CA LEU A 36 8.58 -11.50 8.44
C LEU A 36 9.80 -10.99 9.19
N VAL A 37 10.46 -9.96 8.66
CA VAL A 37 11.69 -9.37 9.23
C VAL A 37 11.40 -8.00 9.79
N GLY A 38 11.74 -7.78 11.08
CA GLY A 38 11.62 -6.49 11.75
C GLY A 38 12.91 -6.11 12.44
N CYS A 39 13.52 -4.97 12.09
CA CYS A 39 14.73 -4.45 12.72
C CYS A 39 14.38 -3.21 13.54
N ASP A 40 14.55 -3.28 14.84
CA ASP A 40 14.21 -2.22 15.81
C ASP A 40 15.42 -1.50 16.38
N GLU A 41 16.54 -2.22 16.55
CA GLU A 41 17.78 -1.71 17.15
C GLU A 41 18.88 -1.61 16.11
N PHE A 42 19.54 -0.46 16.04
CA PHE A 42 20.55 -0.12 15.03
C PHE A 42 21.83 0.38 15.66
N LEU A 43 22.97 0.18 14.96
CA LEU A 43 24.28 0.65 15.38
C LEU A 43 24.59 2.07 14.88
N SER A 44 24.12 2.39 13.66
CA SER A 44 24.43 3.64 12.96
C SER A 44 23.18 4.50 12.68
N HIS A 45 21.98 4.02 13.05
CA HIS A 45 20.72 4.71 12.81
C HIS A 45 19.92 4.85 14.11
N GLU A 46 18.88 5.65 14.10
CA GLU A 46 17.96 5.80 15.23
C GLU A 46 17.19 4.50 15.48
N ASN A 47 17.09 4.08 16.75
CA ASN A 47 16.29 2.93 17.13
C ASN A 47 14.80 3.22 16.96
N ILE A 48 14.07 2.26 16.38
CA ILE A 48 12.64 2.36 16.15
C ILE A 48 11.79 1.45 17.05
N ALA A 49 12.42 0.79 18.00
CA ALA A 49 11.77 -0.10 18.96
C ALA A 49 10.57 0.58 19.68
N PRO A 50 9.48 -0.14 19.91
CA PRO A 50 9.21 -1.53 19.57
C PRO A 50 8.45 -1.69 18.24
N SER A 51 8.57 -0.75 17.31
CA SER A 51 7.64 -0.61 16.18
C SER A 51 7.76 -1.75 15.17
N ALA A 52 8.98 -2.18 14.82
CA ALA A 52 9.18 -3.23 13.83
C ALA A 52 8.76 -4.61 14.36
N GLU A 53 9.14 -4.95 15.60
CA GLU A 53 8.67 -6.20 16.25
C GLU A 53 7.15 -6.26 16.34
N MET A 54 6.51 -5.14 16.69
CA MET A 54 5.05 -5.08 16.76
C MET A 54 4.37 -5.22 15.41
N ASN A 55 4.98 -4.68 14.35
CA ASN A 55 4.47 -4.86 12.98
C ASN A 55 4.62 -6.29 12.50
N VAL A 56 5.77 -6.94 12.77
CA VAL A 56 5.96 -8.37 12.48
C VAL A 56 4.89 -9.21 13.16
N ARG A 57 4.62 -8.95 14.45
CA ARG A 57 3.56 -9.64 15.20
C ARG A 57 2.17 -9.38 14.64
N ARG A 58 1.87 -8.14 14.26
CA ARG A 58 0.59 -7.75 13.64
C ARG A 58 0.40 -8.45 12.29
N MET A 59 1.43 -8.47 11.46
CA MET A 59 1.43 -9.15 10.17
C MET A 59 1.24 -10.66 10.36
N ALA A 60 1.99 -11.30 11.27
CA ALA A 60 1.85 -12.73 11.56
C ALA A 60 0.43 -13.08 12.01
N ASN A 61 -0.17 -12.27 12.90
CA ASN A 61 -1.53 -12.48 13.37
C ASN A 61 -2.56 -12.31 12.26
N MET A 62 -2.34 -11.40 11.32
CA MET A 62 -3.22 -11.21 10.16
C MET A 62 -3.12 -12.42 9.23
N LEU A 63 -1.91 -12.85 8.85
CA LEU A 63 -1.70 -14.02 7.98
C LEU A 63 -2.26 -15.31 8.60
N ALA A 64 -2.21 -15.47 9.92
CA ALA A 64 -2.77 -16.63 10.61
C ALA A 64 -4.32 -16.72 10.53
N THR A 65 -4.99 -15.68 10.04
CA THR A 65 -6.45 -15.66 9.83
C THR A 65 -6.85 -15.77 8.35
N ASP A 66 -5.89 -15.97 7.45
CA ASP A 66 -6.14 -16.25 6.03
C ASP A 66 -6.66 -17.68 5.86
N ILE A 67 -7.79 -17.86 5.17
CA ILE A 67 -8.40 -19.19 4.97
C ILE A 67 -7.49 -20.15 4.20
N ARG A 68 -6.55 -19.62 3.40
CA ARG A 68 -5.64 -20.45 2.58
C ARG A 68 -4.56 -21.17 3.40
N GLU A 69 -4.45 -20.87 4.69
CA GLU A 69 -3.51 -21.47 5.65
C GLU A 69 -2.04 -21.44 5.20
N TYR A 70 -1.23 -20.70 5.91
CA TYR A 70 0.22 -20.68 5.67
C TYR A 70 0.89 -21.91 6.26
N ALA A 71 1.62 -22.69 5.45
CA ALA A 71 2.42 -23.82 5.93
C ALA A 71 3.52 -23.39 6.90
N ALA A 72 4.04 -22.17 6.73
CA ALA A 72 5.00 -21.58 7.67
C ALA A 72 4.84 -20.06 7.73
N ILE A 73 4.85 -19.50 8.94
CA ILE A 73 5.00 -18.06 9.20
C ILE A 73 6.20 -17.88 10.13
N VAL A 74 7.36 -17.55 9.56
CA VAL A 74 8.60 -17.35 10.28
C VAL A 74 8.76 -15.87 10.61
N SER A 75 8.93 -15.54 11.90
CA SER A 75 9.05 -14.19 12.40
C SER A 75 10.46 -13.91 12.94
N ALA A 76 11.18 -12.98 12.34
CA ALA A 76 12.47 -12.46 12.79
C ALA A 76 12.29 -11.03 13.33
N GLY A 77 11.48 -10.88 14.40
CA GLY A 77 11.15 -9.59 15.01
C GLY A 77 12.29 -8.97 15.82
N GLN A 78 13.35 -9.74 16.10
CA GLN A 78 14.59 -9.24 16.74
C GLN A 78 15.63 -8.80 15.72
N GLY A 79 15.26 -8.76 14.43
CA GLY A 79 16.13 -8.35 13.34
C GLY A 79 16.98 -9.46 12.73
N VAL A 80 17.69 -9.07 11.68
CA VAL A 80 18.67 -9.88 10.96
C VAL A 80 19.87 -8.98 10.68
N GLY A 81 21.05 -9.34 11.18
CA GLY A 81 22.23 -8.45 11.18
C GLY A 81 23.07 -8.45 9.92
N SER A 82 22.80 -9.33 8.92
CA SER A 82 23.58 -9.40 7.68
C SER A 82 22.81 -9.97 6.50
N VAL A 83 23.29 -9.66 5.29
CA VAL A 83 22.73 -10.22 4.04
C VAL A 83 22.88 -11.74 4.00
N GLN A 84 24.01 -12.27 4.55
CA GLN A 84 24.22 -13.71 4.60
C GLN A 84 23.21 -14.41 5.54
N ALA A 85 22.99 -13.84 6.73
CA ALA A 85 22.00 -14.38 7.68
C ALA A 85 20.57 -14.33 7.10
N LEU A 86 20.23 -13.28 6.38
CA LEU A 86 18.97 -13.18 5.66
C LEU A 86 18.81 -14.27 4.61
N ARG A 87 19.84 -14.52 3.79
CA ARG A 87 19.83 -15.59 2.77
C ARG A 87 19.64 -16.97 3.39
N GLU A 88 20.33 -17.25 4.48
CA GLU A 88 20.19 -18.53 5.21
C GLU A 88 18.78 -18.69 5.76
N LEU A 89 18.21 -17.62 6.33
CA LEU A 89 16.84 -17.63 6.84
C LEU A 89 15.81 -17.84 5.75
N MET A 90 15.97 -17.17 4.59
CA MET A 90 15.13 -17.36 3.41
C MET A 90 15.22 -18.80 2.87
N GLN A 91 16.43 -19.34 2.74
CA GLN A 91 16.64 -20.71 2.30
C GLN A 91 15.96 -21.73 3.23
N GLN A 92 16.00 -21.52 4.55
CA GLN A 92 15.33 -22.38 5.51
C GLN A 92 13.80 -22.25 5.44
N THR A 93 13.29 -21.03 5.33
CA THR A 93 11.84 -20.75 5.31
C THR A 93 11.18 -21.32 4.05
N PHE A 94 11.84 -21.19 2.91
CA PHE A 94 11.31 -21.53 1.58
C PHE A 94 11.94 -22.79 0.96
N ALA A 95 12.61 -23.63 1.78
CA ALA A 95 13.31 -24.83 1.29
C ALA A 95 12.42 -25.81 0.52
N GLU A 96 11.13 -25.85 0.84
CA GLU A 96 10.14 -26.74 0.24
C GLU A 96 9.21 -26.04 -0.76
N ALA A 97 9.54 -24.80 -1.15
CA ALA A 97 8.74 -24.06 -2.12
C ALA A 97 8.98 -24.61 -3.54
N ASP A 98 7.92 -24.76 -4.32
CA ASP A 98 7.95 -25.13 -5.72
C ASP A 98 7.38 -24.04 -6.64
N ASP A 99 7.29 -24.31 -7.93
CA ASP A 99 6.89 -23.32 -8.94
C ASP A 99 5.43 -22.83 -8.80
N ASN A 100 4.57 -23.57 -8.07
CA ASN A 100 3.18 -23.20 -7.84
C ASN A 100 2.99 -22.42 -6.54
N ASP A 101 3.98 -22.43 -5.65
CA ASP A 101 3.89 -21.87 -4.32
C ASP A 101 3.97 -20.32 -4.29
N ILE A 102 3.51 -19.75 -3.17
CA ILE A 102 3.58 -18.33 -2.89
C ILE A 102 4.47 -18.08 -1.67
N SER A 103 5.53 -17.32 -1.89
CA SER A 103 6.49 -16.92 -0.86
C SER A 103 6.34 -15.44 -0.53
N LEU A 104 5.83 -15.13 0.68
CA LEU A 104 5.71 -13.76 1.19
C LEU A 104 6.94 -13.38 1.99
N VAL A 105 7.53 -12.22 1.68
CA VAL A 105 8.60 -11.61 2.48
C VAL A 105 8.19 -10.19 2.87
N TYR A 106 8.14 -9.92 4.17
CA TYR A 106 7.85 -8.61 4.74
C TYR A 106 9.06 -8.05 5.45
N PHE A 107 9.35 -6.78 5.22
CA PHE A 107 10.37 -6.02 5.95
C PHE A 107 9.78 -4.81 6.64
N CYS A 108 10.12 -4.61 7.93
CA CYS A 108 9.96 -3.36 8.63
C CYS A 108 11.30 -2.91 9.19
N THR A 109 11.91 -1.89 8.59
CA THR A 109 13.24 -1.42 8.93
C THR A 109 13.50 -0.01 8.37
N HIS A 110 14.68 0.56 8.61
CA HIS A 110 15.10 1.76 7.89
C HIS A 110 15.29 1.50 6.40
N GLY A 111 14.76 2.41 5.58
CA GLY A 111 14.97 2.46 4.15
C GLY A 111 15.73 3.72 3.76
N LEU A 112 16.68 3.58 2.85
CA LEU A 112 17.54 4.65 2.37
C LEU A 112 17.51 4.70 0.83
N TYR A 113 17.75 5.88 0.29
CA TYR A 113 18.00 6.06 -1.13
C TYR A 113 19.34 6.80 -1.31
N ASP A 114 20.35 6.07 -1.76
CA ASP A 114 21.64 6.65 -2.04
C ASP A 114 21.59 7.50 -3.32
N ARG A 115 21.72 8.81 -3.16
CA ARG A 115 21.65 9.78 -4.26
C ARG A 115 22.89 9.80 -5.15
N VAL A 116 23.97 9.13 -4.76
CA VAL A 116 25.21 9.04 -5.55
C VAL A 116 25.17 7.81 -6.45
N THR A 117 24.80 6.67 -5.88
CA THR A 117 24.70 5.39 -6.61
C THR A 117 23.31 5.16 -7.19
N PHE A 118 22.31 5.96 -6.79
CA PHE A 118 20.88 5.81 -7.12
C PHE A 118 20.31 4.45 -6.71
N GLN A 119 20.83 3.87 -5.61
CA GLN A 119 20.42 2.57 -5.11
C GLN A 119 19.48 2.71 -3.92
N PRO A 120 18.34 2.01 -3.91
CA PRO A 120 17.57 1.82 -2.70
C PRO A 120 18.23 0.77 -1.81
N LEU A 121 18.18 1.00 -0.51
CA LEU A 121 18.78 0.17 0.52
C LEU A 121 17.80 -0.07 1.66
N LEU A 122 17.77 -1.29 2.21
CA LEU A 122 17.22 -1.57 3.53
C LEU A 122 18.37 -1.75 4.52
N VAL A 123 18.20 -1.30 5.74
CA VAL A 123 19.19 -1.50 6.80
C VAL A 123 18.83 -2.77 7.56
N LEU A 124 19.62 -3.81 7.41
CA LEU A 124 19.53 -5.02 8.25
C LEU A 124 20.26 -4.78 9.55
N SER A 125 19.65 -5.11 10.67
CA SER A 125 20.28 -5.03 12.00
C SER A 125 19.63 -5.99 12.99
N ASP A 126 20.44 -6.55 13.87
CA ASP A 126 20.03 -7.34 15.03
C ASP A 126 20.49 -6.69 16.36
N GLY A 127 20.90 -5.41 16.30
CA GLY A 127 21.47 -4.65 17.42
C GLY A 127 22.93 -4.99 17.73
N ILE A 128 23.51 -6.02 17.10
CA ILE A 128 24.91 -6.45 17.27
C ILE A 128 25.68 -6.28 15.97
N SER A 129 25.04 -6.57 14.84
CA SER A 129 25.55 -6.44 13.49
C SER A 129 24.61 -5.58 12.66
N GLU A 130 25.16 -4.83 11.70
CA GLU A 130 24.38 -3.98 10.81
C GLU A 130 24.97 -4.02 9.40
N GLU A 131 24.12 -4.24 8.38
CA GLU A 131 24.55 -4.28 6.97
C GLU A 131 23.44 -3.70 6.07
N ASN A 132 23.84 -3.02 4.99
CA ASN A 132 22.90 -2.50 3.99
C ASN A 132 22.57 -3.57 2.96
N LEU A 133 21.27 -3.85 2.80
CA LEU A 133 20.73 -4.74 1.77
C LEU A 133 20.34 -3.93 0.54
N THR A 134 21.04 -4.11 -0.57
CA THR A 134 20.69 -3.49 -1.86
C THR A 134 19.50 -4.18 -2.53
N ALA A 135 18.81 -3.48 -3.44
CA ALA A 135 17.74 -4.08 -4.24
C ALA A 135 18.23 -5.30 -5.05
N ASP A 136 19.44 -5.23 -5.61
CA ASP A 136 20.02 -6.35 -6.36
C ASP A 136 20.31 -7.56 -5.46
N SER A 137 20.86 -7.34 -4.25
CA SER A 137 21.12 -8.43 -3.30
C SER A 137 19.83 -9.08 -2.79
N LEU A 138 18.76 -8.28 -2.60
CA LEU A 138 17.44 -8.77 -2.23
C LEU A 138 16.81 -9.56 -3.37
N ARG A 139 16.85 -9.04 -4.59
CA ARG A 139 16.35 -9.76 -5.78
C ARG A 139 17.08 -11.09 -5.96
N ASP A 140 18.43 -11.11 -5.91
CA ASP A 140 19.21 -12.34 -6.06
C ASP A 140 18.85 -13.40 -5.00
N ALA A 141 18.52 -12.97 -3.78
CA ALA A 141 18.06 -13.87 -2.73
C ALA A 141 16.64 -14.42 -2.99
N LEU A 142 15.75 -13.59 -3.54
CA LEU A 142 14.38 -13.98 -3.90
C LEU A 142 14.32 -14.82 -5.17
N ASP A 143 15.18 -14.55 -6.17
CA ASP A 143 15.26 -15.34 -7.41
C ASP A 143 15.69 -16.80 -7.15
N ALA A 144 16.34 -17.04 -6.01
CA ALA A 144 16.67 -18.40 -5.56
C ALA A 144 15.48 -19.18 -4.95
N VAL A 145 14.34 -18.53 -4.74
CA VAL A 145 13.11 -19.12 -4.21
C VAL A 145 12.16 -19.42 -5.39
N ALA A 146 11.61 -20.61 -5.46
CA ALA A 146 10.67 -21.00 -6.49
C ALA A 146 9.30 -20.32 -6.35
N GLY A 147 8.47 -20.36 -7.38
CA GLY A 147 7.09 -19.88 -7.39
C GLY A 147 6.97 -18.35 -7.38
N GLN A 148 5.80 -17.83 -7.00
CA GLN A 148 5.49 -16.41 -6.94
C GLN A 148 5.97 -15.79 -5.64
N LYS A 149 6.46 -14.53 -5.71
CA LYS A 149 7.00 -13.78 -4.57
C LYS A 149 6.13 -12.56 -4.29
N LEU A 150 5.59 -12.49 -3.10
CA LEU A 150 4.96 -11.27 -2.58
C LEU A 150 5.97 -10.57 -1.66
N LEU A 151 6.46 -9.41 -2.09
CA LEU A 151 7.40 -8.58 -1.33
C LEU A 151 6.69 -7.37 -0.75
N ILE A 152 6.69 -7.22 0.57
CA ILE A 152 6.10 -6.08 1.27
C ILE A 152 7.21 -5.31 1.98
N LEU A 153 7.42 -4.04 1.59
CA LEU A 153 8.48 -3.18 2.11
C LEU A 153 7.89 -2.02 2.94
N ASP A 154 8.00 -2.14 4.25
CA ASP A 154 7.58 -1.11 5.20
C ASP A 154 8.80 -0.31 5.69
N ALA A 155 9.25 0.61 4.85
CA ALA A 155 10.46 1.39 5.06
C ALA A 155 10.40 2.73 4.33
N CYS A 156 11.17 3.71 4.80
CA CYS A 156 11.39 4.96 4.06
C CYS A 156 11.96 4.66 2.67
N ASN A 157 11.62 5.46 1.68
CA ASN A 157 12.11 5.34 0.31
C ASN A 157 11.82 3.99 -0.38
N SER A 158 10.94 3.16 0.17
CA SER A 158 10.67 1.80 -0.31
C SER A 158 10.17 1.73 -1.76
N GLY A 159 9.46 2.75 -2.24
CA GLY A 159 9.04 2.86 -3.64
C GLY A 159 10.20 2.90 -4.65
N ALA A 160 11.42 3.24 -4.20
CA ALA A 160 12.60 3.21 -5.05
C ALA A 160 12.98 1.80 -5.52
N PHE A 161 12.62 0.76 -4.77
CA PHE A 161 12.84 -0.65 -5.14
C PHE A 161 12.05 -1.04 -6.40
N ILE A 162 10.92 -0.39 -6.63
CA ILE A 162 10.06 -0.60 -7.80
C ILE A 162 10.00 0.63 -8.72
N GLY A 163 10.91 1.58 -8.55
CA GLY A 163 11.01 2.76 -9.41
C GLY A 163 9.85 3.74 -9.31
N LYS A 164 9.10 3.76 -8.18
CA LYS A 164 7.86 4.54 -8.05
C LYS A 164 7.91 5.58 -6.93
N GLY A 165 7.03 6.59 -7.04
CA GLY A 165 6.83 7.62 -6.01
C GLY A 165 7.79 8.81 -6.10
N ALA A 166 8.52 8.97 -7.20
CA ALA A 166 9.26 10.18 -7.52
C ALA A 166 9.43 10.34 -9.03
N TRP A 167 9.56 11.58 -9.50
CA TRP A 167 9.97 11.86 -10.87
C TRP A 167 11.49 11.91 -10.95
N ASP A 168 12.10 10.78 -11.22
CA ASP A 168 13.55 10.63 -11.32
C ASP A 168 13.91 9.62 -12.41
N ALA A 169 14.64 10.08 -13.43
CA ALA A 169 15.04 9.25 -14.56
C ALA A 169 16.01 8.11 -14.19
N GLN A 170 16.58 8.13 -13.01
CA GLN A 170 17.49 7.09 -12.52
C GLN A 170 16.76 5.96 -11.76
N LEU A 171 15.52 6.18 -11.35
CA LEU A 171 14.72 5.14 -10.69
C LEU A 171 14.46 3.98 -11.65
N ARG A 172 14.62 2.77 -11.14
CA ARG A 172 14.38 1.52 -11.87
C ARG A 172 13.57 0.57 -11.01
N ASN A 173 12.72 -0.20 -11.66
CA ASN A 173 12.08 -1.34 -11.01
C ASN A 173 13.06 -2.52 -11.00
N SER A 174 13.52 -2.90 -9.81
CA SER A 174 14.42 -4.05 -9.63
C SER A 174 13.68 -5.40 -9.66
N PHE A 175 12.36 -5.39 -9.58
CA PHE A 175 11.47 -6.57 -9.48
C PHE A 175 10.51 -6.67 -10.68
N GLN A 176 10.98 -6.33 -11.87
CA GLN A 176 10.18 -6.26 -13.11
C GLN A 176 10.00 -7.65 -13.76
N SER A 177 9.61 -8.65 -12.98
CA SER A 177 9.24 -9.99 -13.47
C SER A 177 7.79 -10.29 -13.12
N ALA A 178 7.15 -11.18 -13.90
CA ALA A 178 5.79 -11.65 -13.63
C ALA A 178 5.68 -12.42 -12.30
N ASP A 179 6.81 -12.92 -11.79
CA ASP A 179 6.85 -13.68 -10.54
C ASP A 179 6.79 -12.78 -9.30
N TYR A 180 6.92 -11.45 -9.46
CA TYR A 180 6.94 -10.52 -8.35
C TYR A 180 5.63 -9.74 -8.22
N GLN A 181 5.16 -9.71 -6.99
CA GLN A 181 4.11 -8.83 -6.49
C GLN A 181 4.74 -7.98 -5.39
N VAL A 182 4.72 -6.67 -5.51
CA VAL A 182 5.42 -5.79 -4.56
C VAL A 182 4.49 -4.72 -4.03
N LEU A 183 4.48 -4.54 -2.72
CA LEU A 183 3.77 -3.47 -2.02
C LEU A 183 4.74 -2.70 -1.13
N THR A 184 4.75 -1.38 -1.20
CA THR A 184 5.67 -0.53 -0.42
C THR A 184 4.91 0.52 0.37
N SER A 185 5.44 0.91 1.53
CA SER A 185 4.80 1.86 2.44
C SER A 185 4.99 3.33 2.05
N ALA A 186 5.95 3.63 1.21
CA ALA A 186 6.32 5.01 0.86
C ALA A 186 6.81 5.11 -0.58
N GLY A 187 6.76 6.31 -1.15
CA GLY A 187 7.39 6.61 -2.44
C GLY A 187 8.92 6.63 -2.37
N ALA A 188 9.58 6.68 -3.54
CA ALA A 188 11.04 6.62 -3.66
C ALA A 188 11.80 7.74 -2.95
N ARG A 189 11.16 8.87 -2.67
CA ARG A 189 11.74 10.02 -1.96
C ARG A 189 10.89 10.46 -0.79
N GLU A 190 10.22 9.51 -0.17
CA GLU A 190 9.26 9.75 0.89
C GLU A 190 9.62 8.91 2.13
N ASN A 191 9.38 9.47 3.32
CA ASN A 191 9.54 8.72 4.55
C ASN A 191 8.28 7.89 4.84
N SER A 192 8.47 6.68 5.31
CA SER A 192 7.42 5.93 6.02
C SER A 192 7.36 6.38 7.46
N PHE A 193 6.16 6.41 8.05
CA PHE A 193 5.96 6.98 9.37
C PHE A 193 5.55 5.92 10.38
N LEU A 194 6.11 6.06 11.58
CA LEU A 194 5.80 5.26 12.75
C LEU A 194 4.97 6.09 13.73
N TRP A 195 4.13 5.41 14.49
CA TRP A 195 3.46 5.97 15.65
C TRP A 195 3.87 5.19 16.91
N ARG A 196 3.86 5.86 18.04
CA ARG A 196 4.11 5.25 19.35
C ARG A 196 3.07 5.75 20.33
N ASP A 197 2.66 4.89 21.25
CA ASP A 197 1.83 5.34 22.38
C ASP A 197 2.68 6.17 23.37
N ARG A 198 1.98 6.85 24.30
CA ARG A 198 2.64 7.72 25.28
C ARG A 198 3.60 6.97 26.19
N ASP A 199 3.32 5.70 26.47
CA ASP A 199 4.08 4.86 27.40
C ASP A 199 5.27 4.19 26.70
N GLY A 200 5.39 4.31 25.37
CA GLY A 200 6.43 3.70 24.55
C GLY A 200 6.37 2.16 24.49
N VAL A 201 5.28 1.58 24.97
CA VAL A 201 5.07 0.12 25.00
C VAL A 201 4.41 -0.38 23.72
N GLY A 202 3.57 0.44 23.11
CA GLY A 202 2.90 0.18 21.85
C GLY A 202 3.45 1.04 20.71
N GLY A 203 3.30 0.57 19.48
CA GLY A 203 3.73 1.32 18.31
C GLY A 203 3.48 0.54 17.02
N GLY A 204 4.06 1.03 15.95
CA GLY A 204 4.02 0.40 14.66
C GLY A 204 4.07 1.42 13.54
N SER A 205 4.09 0.95 12.30
CA SER A 205 3.92 1.80 11.14
C SER A 205 2.44 2.05 10.87
N TYR A 206 2.15 3.21 10.32
CA TYR A 206 0.82 3.52 9.79
C TYR A 206 0.44 2.53 8.68
N PHE A 207 1.39 2.21 7.82
CA PHE A 207 1.20 1.29 6.71
C PHE A 207 0.80 -0.12 7.17
N ALA A 208 1.60 -0.77 8.02
CA ALA A 208 1.28 -2.13 8.47
C ALA A 208 -0.03 -2.16 9.25
N GLN A 209 -0.34 -1.12 10.02
CA GLN A 209 -1.61 -1.04 10.72
C GLN A 209 -2.79 -0.91 9.76
N GLU A 210 -2.73 0.00 8.79
CA GLU A 210 -3.80 0.18 7.81
C GLU A 210 -3.98 -1.07 6.95
N LEU A 211 -2.88 -1.67 6.48
CA LEU A 211 -2.93 -2.90 5.69
C LEU A 211 -3.60 -4.04 6.47
N CYS A 212 -3.11 -4.37 7.66
CA CYS A 212 -3.64 -5.49 8.44
C CYS A 212 -5.08 -5.28 8.89
N GLU A 213 -5.44 -4.05 9.29
CA GLU A 213 -6.80 -3.75 9.71
C GLU A 213 -7.78 -3.72 8.53
N GLY A 214 -7.38 -3.12 7.40
CA GLY A 214 -8.21 -3.11 6.19
C GLY A 214 -8.49 -4.50 5.65
N LEU A 215 -7.49 -5.40 5.71
CA LEU A 215 -7.65 -6.81 5.37
C LEU A 215 -8.60 -7.52 6.36
N ARG A 216 -8.36 -7.43 7.66
CA ARG A 216 -9.14 -8.15 8.69
C ARG A 216 -10.58 -7.63 8.86
N SER A 217 -10.84 -6.35 8.55
CA SER A 217 -12.16 -5.72 8.66
C SER A 217 -12.99 -5.85 7.39
N ARG A 218 -12.50 -6.50 6.36
CA ARG A 218 -13.10 -6.58 5.02
C ARG A 218 -13.30 -5.21 4.34
N GLU A 219 -12.68 -4.14 4.85
CA GLU A 219 -12.82 -2.80 4.26
C GLU A 219 -12.15 -2.71 2.88
N PHE A 220 -11.19 -3.60 2.58
CA PHE A 220 -10.48 -3.65 1.30
C PHE A 220 -11.09 -4.64 0.29
N ASP A 221 -12.06 -5.44 0.68
CA ASP A 221 -12.83 -6.30 -0.22
C ASP A 221 -13.92 -5.47 -0.92
N TYR A 222 -13.51 -4.74 -1.98
CA TYR A 222 -14.38 -3.77 -2.65
C TYR A 222 -15.46 -4.41 -3.52
N ASN A 223 -15.22 -5.61 -4.02
CA ASN A 223 -16.16 -6.35 -4.87
C ASN A 223 -17.00 -7.35 -4.07
N ALA A 224 -16.71 -7.53 -2.77
CA ALA A 224 -17.38 -8.43 -1.84
C ALA A 224 -17.35 -9.90 -2.28
N ASP A 225 -16.25 -10.35 -2.90
CA ASP A 225 -16.07 -11.74 -3.34
C ASP A 225 -15.43 -12.64 -2.27
N GLY A 226 -15.04 -12.07 -1.13
CA GLY A 226 -14.40 -12.78 -0.03
C GLY A 226 -12.89 -12.90 -0.17
N GLN A 227 -12.29 -12.17 -1.10
CA GLN A 227 -10.84 -12.09 -1.29
C GLN A 227 -10.42 -10.62 -1.35
N VAL A 228 -9.16 -10.36 -1.10
CA VAL A 228 -8.56 -9.05 -1.35
C VAL A 228 -7.36 -9.25 -2.26
N THR A 229 -7.43 -8.67 -3.42
CA THR A 229 -6.33 -8.64 -4.38
C THR A 229 -5.28 -7.59 -3.97
N LEU A 230 -4.08 -7.70 -4.54
CA LEU A 230 -3.04 -6.67 -4.34
C LEU A 230 -3.52 -5.29 -4.83
N ALA A 231 -4.30 -5.23 -5.92
CA ALA A 231 -4.87 -3.99 -6.44
C ALA A 231 -5.88 -3.37 -5.45
N GLU A 232 -6.75 -4.17 -4.83
CA GLU A 232 -7.70 -3.70 -3.82
C GLU A 232 -7.02 -3.26 -2.53
N ALA A 233 -6.03 -4.01 -2.05
CA ALA A 233 -5.22 -3.60 -0.91
C ALA A 233 -4.47 -2.28 -1.18
N TYR A 234 -3.90 -2.12 -2.37
CA TYR A 234 -3.25 -0.88 -2.79
C TYR A 234 -4.25 0.29 -2.86
N GLN A 235 -5.44 0.07 -3.44
CA GLN A 235 -6.50 1.08 -3.47
C GLN A 235 -6.91 1.48 -2.04
N GLY A 236 -7.13 0.53 -1.15
CA GLY A 236 -7.48 0.79 0.25
C GLY A 236 -6.41 1.60 0.98
N LEU A 237 -5.14 1.28 0.78
CA LEU A 237 -4.02 2.04 1.34
C LEU A 237 -3.94 3.46 0.77
N LEU A 238 -4.25 3.67 -0.52
CA LEU A 238 -4.32 5.02 -1.09
C LEU A 238 -5.48 5.83 -0.53
N GLU A 239 -6.62 5.22 -0.27
CA GLU A 239 -7.81 5.87 0.27
C GLU A 239 -7.69 6.15 1.78
N SER A 240 -7.03 5.27 2.53
CA SER A 240 -6.78 5.47 3.96
C SER A 240 -5.74 6.54 4.27
N HIS A 241 -4.94 6.91 3.29
CA HIS A 241 -4.03 8.06 3.27
C HIS A 241 -3.28 8.35 4.56
N GLY A 242 -2.23 7.58 4.80
CA GLY A 242 -1.22 7.94 5.79
C GLY A 242 -0.38 9.15 5.37
N ALA A 243 0.56 9.52 6.21
CA ALA A 243 1.54 10.58 5.91
C ALA A 243 2.48 10.18 4.74
N SER A 244 2.55 8.90 4.37
CA SER A 244 3.29 8.38 3.22
C SER A 244 2.36 7.79 2.16
N THR A 245 2.86 7.64 0.94
CA THR A 245 2.10 7.15 -0.21
C THR A 245 2.54 5.75 -0.58
N ALA A 246 1.72 4.75 -0.29
CA ALA A 246 1.98 3.38 -0.72
C ALA A 246 2.19 3.29 -2.24
N GLN A 247 3.05 2.37 -2.67
CA GLN A 247 3.25 2.05 -4.07
C GLN A 247 3.06 0.55 -4.28
N SER A 248 2.66 0.15 -5.48
CA SER A 248 2.44 -1.26 -5.84
C SER A 248 3.00 -1.58 -7.21
N TYR A 249 3.46 -2.81 -7.39
CA TYR A 249 3.85 -3.38 -8.67
C TYR A 249 3.49 -4.86 -8.75
N PRO A 250 2.78 -5.32 -9.82
CA PRO A 250 2.04 -4.50 -10.77
C PRO A 250 0.93 -3.69 -10.08
N GLN A 251 0.56 -2.53 -10.63
CA GLN A 251 -0.43 -1.66 -9.98
C GLN A 251 -1.84 -2.25 -10.03
N GLN A 252 -2.18 -2.93 -11.11
CA GLN A 252 -3.47 -3.59 -11.31
C GLN A 252 -3.24 -5.12 -11.31
N SER A 253 -2.99 -5.67 -10.12
CA SER A 253 -2.76 -7.08 -9.92
C SER A 253 -3.99 -7.75 -9.32
N ASP A 254 -4.44 -8.81 -9.95
CA ASP A 254 -5.47 -9.74 -9.45
C ASP A 254 -4.89 -10.82 -8.52
N PHE A 255 -3.60 -10.71 -8.18
CA PHE A 255 -2.96 -11.58 -7.19
C PHE A 255 -3.69 -11.47 -5.85
N VAL A 256 -4.19 -12.61 -5.34
CA VAL A 256 -4.93 -12.66 -4.07
C VAL A 256 -3.94 -12.50 -2.91
N LEU A 257 -4.03 -11.35 -2.25
CA LEU A 257 -3.21 -11.04 -1.07
C LEU A 257 -3.74 -11.74 0.18
N TYR A 258 -5.07 -11.78 0.35
CA TYR A 258 -5.74 -12.32 1.52
C TYR A 258 -7.11 -12.90 1.14
N ALA A 259 -7.53 -13.98 1.79
CA ALA A 259 -8.84 -14.58 1.57
C ALA A 259 -9.55 -14.85 2.90
N TYR A 260 -10.86 -14.59 2.94
CA TYR A 260 -11.68 -14.69 4.14
C TYR A 260 -12.27 -16.08 4.33
N ASP A 261 -12.30 -16.54 5.57
CA ASP A 261 -13.18 -17.62 5.98
C ASP A 261 -14.63 -17.07 6.06
N PRO A 262 -15.56 -17.58 5.25
CA PRO A 262 -16.96 -17.11 5.27
C PRO A 262 -17.67 -17.34 6.62
N ASP A 263 -17.18 -18.29 7.41
CA ASP A 263 -17.76 -18.65 8.71
C ASP A 263 -17.15 -17.84 9.86
N LEU A 264 -16.02 -17.15 9.64
CA LEU A 264 -15.40 -16.28 10.65
C LEU A 264 -16.02 -14.87 10.62
N ALA A 265 -16.35 -14.37 11.81
CA ALA A 265 -16.72 -12.97 11.98
C ALA A 265 -15.53 -12.04 11.70
N ASP A 266 -15.84 -10.77 11.41
CA ASP A 266 -14.83 -9.70 11.35
C ASP A 266 -13.95 -9.74 12.61
N THR A 267 -12.64 -9.96 12.40
CA THR A 267 -11.64 -10.08 13.48
C THR A 267 -10.85 -8.81 13.69
N ALA A 268 -11.25 -7.70 13.06
CA ALA A 268 -10.57 -6.41 13.20
C ALA A 268 -10.50 -5.98 14.67
N GLU A 269 -9.33 -5.57 15.09
CA GLU A 269 -9.10 -5.04 16.44
C GLU A 269 -9.55 -3.59 16.58
N ARG A 270 -9.70 -2.89 15.46
CA ARG A 270 -9.99 -1.47 15.41
C ARG A 270 -11.38 -1.16 16.02
N PRO A 271 -11.44 -0.36 17.09
CA PRO A 271 -12.71 -0.03 17.75
C PRO A 271 -13.57 0.95 16.96
N ILE A 272 -13.00 1.57 15.93
CA ILE A 272 -13.70 2.45 15.00
C ILE A 272 -13.39 2.04 13.56
N GLY A 273 -14.36 2.20 12.67
CA GLY A 273 -14.23 1.93 11.23
C GLY A 273 -13.59 3.09 10.48
N ALA A 274 -13.56 2.97 9.15
CA ALA A 274 -12.95 3.94 8.27
C ALA A 274 -13.51 5.37 8.44
N ILE A 275 -12.62 6.36 8.27
CA ILE A 275 -12.99 7.78 8.30
C ILE A 275 -13.52 8.16 6.91
N THR A 276 -14.68 8.78 6.87
CA THR A 276 -15.25 9.36 5.64
C THR A 276 -15.21 10.88 5.75
N LEU A 277 -14.70 11.55 4.72
CA LEU A 277 -14.69 13.00 4.59
C LEU A 277 -15.82 13.45 3.66
N ASP A 278 -16.48 14.56 3.96
CA ASP A 278 -17.41 15.20 3.03
C ASP A 278 -16.65 15.80 1.84
N SER A 279 -15.48 16.36 2.10
CA SER A 279 -14.55 16.84 1.08
C SER A 279 -13.10 16.61 1.53
N ALA A 280 -12.28 16.08 0.63
CA ALA A 280 -10.83 15.98 0.81
C ALA A 280 -10.06 17.22 0.31
N VAL A 281 -10.78 18.25 -0.21
CA VAL A 281 -10.22 19.53 -0.63
C VAL A 281 -11.06 20.64 -0.02
N LEU A 282 -10.44 21.48 0.77
CA LEU A 282 -11.06 22.64 1.40
C LEU A 282 -10.52 23.94 0.78
N SER A 283 -11.28 25.01 0.88
CA SER A 283 -10.90 26.34 0.40
C SER A 283 -10.94 27.35 1.55
N GLU A 284 -10.42 28.59 1.35
CA GLU A 284 -10.56 29.66 2.33
C GLU A 284 -12.00 30.01 2.71
N LYS A 285 -12.95 29.72 1.81
CA LYS A 285 -14.37 29.97 2.04
C LYS A 285 -15.07 28.85 2.80
N GLU A 286 -14.50 27.64 2.74
CA GLU A 286 -15.01 26.42 3.36
C GLU A 286 -13.87 25.79 4.14
N ASP A 287 -13.48 26.40 5.24
CA ASP A 287 -12.36 25.99 6.09
C ASP A 287 -12.75 24.94 7.14
N THR A 288 -14.00 24.56 7.18
CA THR A 288 -14.50 23.55 8.12
C THR A 288 -14.48 22.17 7.47
N LEU A 289 -13.68 21.30 8.07
CA LEU A 289 -13.63 19.90 7.74
C LEU A 289 -14.78 19.15 8.41
N TYR A 290 -15.65 18.52 7.61
CA TYR A 290 -16.68 17.60 8.08
C TYR A 290 -16.23 16.17 7.83
N PHE A 291 -16.30 15.32 8.87
CA PHE A 291 -15.95 13.93 8.77
C PHE A 291 -16.86 13.05 9.63
N SER A 292 -16.96 11.79 9.26
CA SER A 292 -17.71 10.78 10.00
C SER A 292 -16.94 9.48 10.12
N PHE A 293 -17.26 8.68 11.13
CA PHE A 293 -16.72 7.35 11.36
C PHE A 293 -17.72 6.52 12.18
N THR A 294 -17.60 5.19 12.12
CA THR A 294 -18.45 4.30 12.89
C THR A 294 -17.71 3.79 14.12
N VAL A 295 -18.29 3.97 15.30
CA VAL A 295 -17.80 3.36 16.54
C VAL A 295 -18.38 1.96 16.65
N ARG A 296 -17.51 0.95 16.70
CA ARG A 296 -17.90 -0.49 16.78
C ARG A 296 -18.13 -0.93 18.22
N ARG A 297 -17.34 -0.41 19.16
CA ARG A 297 -17.45 -0.64 20.61
C ARG A 297 -17.11 0.62 21.39
N ALA A 298 -17.64 0.74 22.60
CA ALA A 298 -17.41 1.93 23.42
C ALA A 298 -15.91 2.19 23.64
N VAL A 299 -15.45 3.37 23.24
CA VAL A 299 -14.02 3.75 23.25
C VAL A 299 -13.86 5.25 23.31
N ARG A 300 -12.81 5.71 23.97
CA ARG A 300 -12.41 7.13 23.89
C ARG A 300 -11.70 7.38 22.56
N VAL A 301 -12.09 8.46 21.87
CA VAL A 301 -11.49 8.83 20.59
C VAL A 301 -10.93 10.22 20.68
N GLN A 302 -9.73 10.41 20.18
CA GLN A 302 -9.11 11.70 19.95
C GLN A 302 -8.89 11.90 18.45
N TYR A 303 -9.03 13.12 17.98
CA TYR A 303 -8.51 13.50 16.68
C TYR A 303 -7.24 14.31 16.85
N GLN A 304 -6.36 14.23 15.88
CA GLN A 304 -5.15 15.03 15.79
C GLN A 304 -5.00 15.56 14.37
N LEU A 305 -4.69 16.83 14.24
CA LEU A 305 -4.33 17.44 12.98
C LEU A 305 -2.80 17.48 12.86
N ILE A 306 -2.31 17.13 11.69
CA ILE A 306 -0.89 17.18 11.38
C ILE A 306 -0.74 18.00 10.11
N TYR A 307 0.02 19.07 10.19
CA TYR A 307 0.14 20.08 9.15
C TYR A 307 1.41 19.86 8.34
N TYR A 308 1.28 19.79 7.02
CA TYR A 308 2.44 19.76 6.13
C TYR A 308 2.91 21.18 5.82
N LYS A 309 4.12 21.48 6.24
CA LYS A 309 4.71 22.80 6.11
C LYS A 309 6.18 22.72 5.79
N ASN A 310 6.61 23.45 4.75
CA ASN A 310 8.02 23.50 4.33
C ASN A 310 8.67 22.11 4.18
N GLY A 311 7.92 21.13 3.66
CA GLY A 311 8.41 19.77 3.46
C GLY A 311 8.40 18.88 4.72
N LEU A 312 7.87 19.35 5.83
CA LEU A 312 7.81 18.64 7.11
C LEU A 312 6.38 18.54 7.64
N TRP A 313 6.08 17.43 8.30
CA TRP A 313 4.85 17.25 9.04
C TRP A 313 5.01 17.78 10.47
N ARG A 314 4.06 18.60 10.92
CA ARG A 314 4.01 19.17 12.27
C ARG A 314 2.76 18.72 12.98
N PHE A 315 2.93 18.14 14.14
CA PHE A 315 1.86 17.54 14.94
C PHE A 315 1.25 18.59 15.86
N ASP A 316 -0.07 18.74 15.81
CA ASP A 316 -0.83 19.50 16.79
C ASP A 316 -1.16 18.63 18.01
N THR A 317 -1.67 19.27 19.07
CA THR A 317 -2.10 18.57 20.28
C THR A 317 -3.38 17.77 20.00
N PRO A 318 -3.42 16.44 20.33
CA PRO A 318 -4.64 15.67 20.18
C PRO A 318 -5.81 16.23 20.98
N GLN A 319 -6.98 16.28 20.34
CA GLN A 319 -8.23 16.78 20.92
C GLN A 319 -9.18 15.60 21.19
N THR A 320 -9.78 15.56 22.38
CA THR A 320 -10.76 14.51 22.71
C THR A 320 -12.10 14.79 22.00
N ILE A 321 -12.67 13.76 21.40
CA ILE A 321 -14.03 13.81 20.86
C ILE A 321 -14.97 13.42 22.00
N GLU A 322 -15.71 14.39 22.51
CA GLU A 322 -16.64 14.18 23.61
C GLU A 322 -17.99 13.61 23.12
N ASP A 323 -18.58 12.73 23.90
CA ASP A 323 -19.97 12.31 23.75
C ASP A 323 -20.79 12.99 24.86
N PRO A 324 -21.62 13.98 24.52
CA PRO A 324 -22.40 14.72 25.53
C PRO A 324 -23.35 13.84 26.35
N GLU A 325 -23.69 12.66 25.83
CA GLU A 325 -24.60 11.71 26.46
C GLU A 325 -23.86 10.70 27.36
N ASN A 326 -22.52 10.71 27.39
CA ASN A 326 -21.73 9.73 28.13
C ASN A 326 -20.70 10.42 29.04
N GLU A 327 -20.99 10.43 30.34
CA GLU A 327 -20.11 11.01 31.38
C GLU A 327 -18.73 10.32 31.47
N THR A 328 -18.55 9.14 30.91
CA THR A 328 -17.27 8.43 30.90
C THR A 328 -16.29 9.00 29.87
N GLY A 329 -16.75 9.85 28.95
CA GLY A 329 -15.99 10.40 27.84
C GLY A 329 -15.66 9.37 26.74
N ALA A 330 -16.25 8.17 26.81
CA ALA A 330 -16.16 7.20 25.74
C ALA A 330 -17.31 7.40 24.75
N LEU A 331 -17.04 7.31 23.45
CA LEU A 331 -18.05 7.31 22.42
C LEU A 331 -18.83 5.99 22.45
N THR A 332 -20.15 6.07 22.38
CA THR A 332 -21.05 4.92 22.26
C THR A 332 -21.03 4.35 20.83
N PRO A 333 -21.29 3.03 20.64
CA PRO A 333 -21.38 2.44 19.31
C PRO A 333 -22.36 3.18 18.39
N GLY A 334 -22.02 3.22 17.11
CA GLY A 334 -22.82 3.86 16.06
C GLY A 334 -22.02 4.89 15.25
N ARG A 335 -22.65 5.44 14.22
CA ARG A 335 -22.04 6.49 13.37
C ARG A 335 -21.91 7.80 14.16
N LYS A 336 -20.75 8.40 14.07
CA LYS A 336 -20.43 9.72 14.65
C LYS A 336 -20.05 10.68 13.55
N GLU A 337 -20.59 11.89 13.61
CA GLU A 337 -20.29 12.98 12.69
C GLU A 337 -19.65 14.13 13.47
N ARG A 338 -18.61 14.73 12.90
CA ARG A 338 -17.84 15.79 13.54
C ARG A 338 -17.41 16.83 12.52
N SER A 339 -17.13 18.02 13.03
CA SER A 339 -16.53 19.09 12.25
C SER A 339 -15.37 19.73 13.01
N VAL A 340 -14.36 20.17 12.27
CA VAL A 340 -13.19 20.86 12.79
C VAL A 340 -12.87 22.01 11.86
N SER A 341 -12.72 23.22 12.42
CA SER A 341 -12.20 24.36 11.66
C SER A 341 -10.70 24.20 11.47
N LEU A 342 -10.24 24.36 10.23
CA LEU A 342 -8.84 24.34 9.85
C LEU A 342 -8.29 25.79 9.71
N LEU A 343 -8.83 26.74 10.48
CA LEU A 343 -8.29 28.10 10.50
C LEU A 343 -6.80 28.04 10.88
N ALA A 344 -5.96 28.36 9.89
CA ALA A 344 -4.56 28.58 10.17
C ALA A 344 -4.40 29.88 10.98
N GLU A 345 -3.45 29.89 11.89
CA GLU A 345 -2.86 31.12 12.38
C GLU A 345 -2.42 31.94 11.16
N GLU A 346 -2.80 33.21 11.12
CA GLU A 346 -2.68 34.09 9.93
C GLU A 346 -1.28 34.17 9.33
N ASP A 347 -0.24 33.84 10.12
CA ASP A 347 1.16 34.03 9.73
C ASP A 347 1.81 32.84 9.00
N GLU A 348 1.13 31.68 8.88
CA GLU A 348 1.79 30.50 8.34
C GLU A 348 0.85 29.56 7.54
N PRO A 349 0.61 29.82 6.25
CA PRO A 349 -0.24 28.97 5.42
C PRO A 349 0.37 27.57 5.24
N TYR A 350 -0.43 26.52 5.44
CA TYR A 350 -0.12 25.14 5.11
C TYR A 350 -0.96 24.70 3.91
N GLY A 351 -0.40 23.81 3.08
CA GLY A 351 -1.07 23.29 1.89
C GLY A 351 -1.79 21.97 2.12
N TYR A 352 -1.39 21.20 3.12
CA TYR A 352 -1.96 19.89 3.40
C TYR A 352 -2.12 19.68 4.90
N VAL A 353 -3.20 18.97 5.25
CA VAL A 353 -3.49 18.55 6.63
C VAL A 353 -3.80 17.06 6.62
N LEU A 354 -3.21 16.33 7.55
CA LEU A 354 -3.58 14.94 7.83
C LEU A 354 -4.46 14.94 9.09
N LEU A 355 -5.70 14.50 8.95
CA LEU A 355 -6.57 14.17 10.06
C LEU A 355 -6.26 12.75 10.53
N GLN A 356 -5.97 12.58 11.81
CA GLN A 356 -5.85 11.25 12.43
C GLN A 356 -6.90 11.07 13.50
N LEU A 357 -7.43 9.85 13.61
CA LEU A 357 -8.20 9.41 14.77
C LEU A 357 -7.38 8.40 15.56
N VAL A 358 -7.35 8.60 16.87
CA VAL A 358 -6.68 7.73 17.83
C VAL A 358 -7.71 7.22 18.82
N ALA A 359 -7.88 5.91 18.89
CA ALA A 359 -8.74 5.26 19.86
C ALA A 359 -7.93 4.93 21.13
N GLN A 360 -8.53 5.14 22.31
CA GLN A 360 -7.90 4.84 23.60
C GLN A 360 -8.72 3.81 24.38
N GLU A 361 -8.11 2.66 24.62
CA GLU A 361 -8.65 1.59 25.47
C GLU A 361 -7.78 1.46 26.73
N GLY A 362 -8.23 2.02 27.83
CA GLY A 362 -7.44 2.09 29.06
C GLY A 362 -6.18 2.93 28.88
N ARG A 363 -5.00 2.31 28.98
CA ARG A 363 -3.69 2.96 28.73
C ARG A 363 -3.19 2.77 27.30
N ARG A 364 -3.81 1.90 26.52
CA ARG A 364 -3.42 1.61 25.14
C ARG A 364 -4.05 2.63 24.20
N ALA A 365 -3.22 3.30 23.41
CA ALA A 365 -3.65 4.11 22.29
C ALA A 365 -3.45 3.32 20.99
N MET A 366 -4.42 3.41 20.07
CA MET A 366 -4.36 2.80 18.74
C MET A 366 -4.67 3.84 17.69
N LEU A 367 -3.85 3.91 16.63
CA LEU A 367 -4.24 4.65 15.45
C LEU A 367 -5.48 3.98 14.85
N ALA A 368 -6.54 4.74 14.66
CA ALA A 368 -7.80 4.23 14.15
C ALA A 368 -8.04 4.61 12.68
N GLY A 369 -7.23 5.47 12.14
CA GLY A 369 -7.22 5.85 10.73
C GLY A 369 -6.71 7.27 10.52
N SER A 370 -6.42 7.59 9.25
CA SER A 370 -5.99 8.92 8.84
C SER A 370 -6.58 9.32 7.49
N ARG A 371 -6.70 10.61 7.22
CA ARG A 371 -7.15 11.16 5.94
C ARG A 371 -6.38 12.41 5.60
N LEU A 372 -5.86 12.47 4.36
CA LEU A 372 -5.19 13.65 3.83
C LEU A 372 -6.22 14.65 3.27
N ILE A 373 -6.06 15.90 3.61
CA ILE A 373 -6.86 17.02 3.13
C ILE A 373 -5.94 18.01 2.42
N ALA A 374 -6.29 18.38 1.19
CA ALA A 374 -5.66 19.48 0.49
C ALA A 374 -6.36 20.79 0.88
N VAL A 375 -5.60 21.80 1.29
CA VAL A 375 -6.14 23.11 1.67
C VAL A 375 -5.77 24.11 0.57
N GLN A 376 -6.76 24.41 -0.28
CA GLN A 376 -6.62 25.34 -1.38
C GLN A 376 -6.85 26.77 -0.88
N ARG A 377 -5.77 27.51 -0.68
CA ARG A 377 -5.82 28.91 -0.21
C ARG A 377 -5.71 29.91 -1.36
N ASP A 378 -5.02 29.55 -2.42
CA ASP A 378 -4.87 30.36 -3.60
C ASP A 378 -6.09 30.24 -4.53
N THR A 379 -6.44 31.33 -5.16
CA THR A 379 -7.46 31.41 -6.21
C THR A 379 -6.83 31.64 -7.57
N GLY A 380 -7.55 31.35 -8.64
CA GLY A 380 -7.11 31.58 -10.01
C GLY A 380 -6.43 30.37 -10.65
N ASN A 381 -5.53 30.63 -11.59
CA ASN A 381 -4.93 29.55 -12.41
C ASN A 381 -3.96 28.69 -11.60
N PRO A 382 -4.22 27.40 -11.42
CA PRO A 382 -3.33 26.45 -10.73
C PRO A 382 -2.05 26.14 -11.51
N VAL A 383 -1.91 26.65 -12.74
CA VAL A 383 -0.74 26.44 -13.61
C VAL A 383 -0.42 24.95 -13.77
N LEU A 384 -1.42 24.17 -14.16
CA LEU A 384 -1.24 22.73 -14.37
C LEU A 384 -0.19 22.46 -15.45
N ARG A 385 0.64 21.44 -15.24
CA ARG A 385 1.66 20.96 -16.17
C ARG A 385 1.71 19.44 -16.13
N ILE A 386 1.77 18.81 -17.32
CA ILE A 386 1.95 17.36 -17.41
C ILE A 386 3.37 17.06 -17.92
N ARG A 387 4.01 16.07 -17.30
CA ARG A 387 5.22 15.41 -17.80
C ARG A 387 4.99 13.91 -17.76
N CYS A 388 5.26 13.23 -18.86
CA CYS A 388 5.22 11.78 -18.98
C CYS A 388 6.19 11.33 -20.08
N GLY A 389 6.46 10.03 -20.15
CA GLY A 389 7.21 9.44 -21.26
C GLY A 389 6.45 9.57 -22.59
N GLU A 390 7.18 9.51 -23.71
CA GLU A 390 6.59 9.54 -25.05
C GLU A 390 6.08 8.17 -25.51
N SER A 391 6.55 7.09 -24.92
CA SER A 391 6.12 5.71 -25.19
C SER A 391 6.39 4.78 -24.03
N PHE A 392 5.67 3.68 -23.97
CA PHE A 392 5.93 2.56 -23.07
C PHE A 392 5.30 1.28 -23.62
N ASP A 393 5.75 0.12 -23.16
CA ASP A 393 5.26 -1.20 -23.57
C ASP A 393 4.60 -1.93 -22.39
N PRO A 394 3.28 -1.79 -22.21
CA PRO A 394 2.57 -2.45 -21.13
C PRO A 394 2.54 -3.98 -21.25
N ALA A 395 2.80 -4.54 -22.43
CA ALA A 395 2.92 -6.00 -22.62
C ALA A 395 4.21 -6.54 -21.98
N GLN A 396 5.20 -5.67 -21.71
CA GLN A 396 6.42 -6.01 -20.97
C GLN A 396 6.31 -5.60 -19.48
N GLY A 397 5.12 -5.27 -19.00
CA GLY A 397 4.92 -4.81 -17.62
C GLY A 397 5.42 -3.38 -17.35
N GLU A 398 5.70 -2.59 -18.41
CA GLU A 398 6.04 -1.19 -18.24
C GLU A 398 4.80 -0.37 -17.84
N GLU A 399 5.01 0.64 -17.00
CA GLU A 399 3.99 1.61 -16.60
C GLU A 399 4.44 3.02 -16.95
N LEU A 400 3.49 3.83 -17.41
CA LEU A 400 3.73 5.24 -17.71
C LEU A 400 3.59 6.08 -16.45
N ALA A 401 4.67 6.67 -15.97
CA ALA A 401 4.61 7.69 -14.93
C ALA A 401 4.06 9.00 -15.48
N VAL A 402 3.04 9.54 -14.84
CA VAL A 402 2.36 10.80 -15.19
C VAL A 402 2.53 11.80 -14.06
N TYR A 403 3.43 12.74 -14.23
CA TYR A 403 3.67 13.84 -13.32
C TYR A 403 2.72 15.00 -13.65
N VAL A 404 1.91 15.42 -12.67
CA VAL A 404 1.03 16.58 -12.78
C VAL A 404 1.50 17.65 -11.82
N GLY A 405 2.26 18.65 -12.33
CA GLY A 405 2.67 19.81 -11.57
C GLY A 405 1.51 20.79 -11.37
N HIS A 406 1.43 21.41 -10.21
CA HIS A 406 0.45 22.44 -9.88
C HIS A 406 1.11 23.52 -9.01
N ARG A 407 0.51 24.69 -8.95
CA ARG A 407 1.04 25.82 -8.19
C ARG A 407 0.68 25.76 -6.70
N PHE A 408 -0.47 25.17 -6.39
CA PHE A 408 -1.01 25.06 -5.03
C PHE A 408 -1.87 23.78 -4.93
N PRO A 409 -2.15 23.30 -3.70
CA PRO A 409 -3.02 22.15 -3.48
C PRO A 409 -4.39 22.32 -4.14
N CYS A 410 -4.84 21.31 -4.84
CA CYS A 410 -6.11 21.34 -5.56
C CYS A 410 -6.70 19.93 -5.75
N SER A 411 -7.92 19.89 -6.29
CA SER A 411 -8.59 18.64 -6.66
C SER A 411 -8.26 18.30 -8.11
N LEU A 412 -7.62 17.16 -8.35
CA LEU A 412 -7.17 16.72 -9.67
C LEU A 412 -8.09 15.66 -10.27
N THR A 413 -8.39 15.82 -11.56
CA THR A 413 -8.92 14.75 -12.40
C THR A 413 -7.90 14.49 -13.51
N VAL A 414 -7.44 13.23 -13.64
CA VAL A 414 -6.45 12.82 -14.63
C VAL A 414 -7.03 11.70 -15.48
N THR A 415 -7.05 11.88 -16.80
CA THR A 415 -7.71 10.98 -17.74
C THR A 415 -6.80 10.67 -18.92
N VAL A 416 -6.76 9.40 -19.31
CA VAL A 416 -6.15 8.94 -20.56
C VAL A 416 -7.20 8.95 -21.65
N ARG A 417 -6.88 9.56 -22.80
CA ARG A 417 -7.74 9.59 -23.99
C ARG A 417 -7.05 8.99 -25.20
N ASP A 418 -7.83 8.32 -26.03
CA ASP A 418 -7.38 7.85 -27.33
C ASP A 418 -7.32 8.98 -28.39
N ALA A 419 -6.89 8.64 -29.60
CA ALA A 419 -6.80 9.57 -30.73
C ALA A 419 -8.17 10.16 -31.18
N GLN A 420 -9.28 9.53 -30.79
CA GLN A 420 -10.65 9.99 -31.02
C GLN A 420 -11.19 10.85 -29.86
N GLY A 421 -10.39 11.08 -28.83
CA GLY A 421 -10.78 11.83 -27.63
C GLY A 421 -11.66 11.05 -26.65
N GLN A 422 -11.86 9.74 -26.87
CA GLN A 422 -12.62 8.89 -25.96
C GLN A 422 -11.81 8.60 -24.69
N THR A 423 -12.50 8.53 -23.56
CA THR A 423 -11.87 8.14 -22.28
C THR A 423 -11.51 6.67 -22.30
N VAL A 424 -10.23 6.36 -22.18
CA VAL A 424 -9.69 4.99 -22.05
C VAL A 424 -9.59 4.60 -20.59
N ARG A 425 -8.97 5.45 -19.77
CA ARG A 425 -8.79 5.22 -18.34
C ARG A 425 -8.84 6.54 -17.58
N ARG A 426 -9.39 6.51 -16.39
CA ARG A 426 -9.32 7.61 -15.43
C ARG A 426 -8.35 7.23 -14.32
N LEU A 427 -7.22 7.94 -14.24
CA LEU A 427 -6.16 7.70 -13.25
C LEU A 427 -6.48 8.37 -11.91
N ALA A 428 -7.23 9.49 -11.95
CA ALA A 428 -7.72 10.19 -10.78
C ALA A 428 -9.04 10.88 -11.08
N TYR A 429 -9.94 10.95 -10.10
CA TYR A 429 -11.19 11.68 -10.23
C TYR A 429 -11.46 12.51 -8.99
N LYS A 430 -11.33 13.83 -9.12
CA LYS A 430 -11.48 14.78 -8.01
C LYS A 430 -10.68 14.38 -6.78
N THR A 431 -9.49 13.82 -7.01
CA THR A 431 -8.59 13.36 -5.96
C THR A 431 -7.79 14.55 -5.45
N PRO A 432 -7.61 14.74 -4.12
CA PRO A 432 -6.73 15.77 -3.61
C PRO A 432 -5.31 15.56 -4.15
N SER A 433 -4.68 16.65 -4.57
CA SER A 433 -3.27 16.63 -4.93
C SER A 433 -2.44 16.23 -3.70
N ARG A 434 -1.24 15.69 -3.91
CA ARG A 434 -0.34 15.24 -2.84
C ARG A 434 1.02 15.88 -2.97
N PRO A 435 1.69 16.19 -1.85
CA PRO A 435 3.08 16.61 -1.93
C PRO A 435 3.96 15.41 -2.32
N LEU A 436 4.88 15.59 -3.27
CA LEU A 436 5.92 14.61 -3.60
C LEU A 436 7.19 14.88 -2.78
N GLY A 437 7.11 14.77 -1.46
CA GLY A 437 8.26 15.05 -0.59
C GLY A 437 8.69 16.53 -0.59
N LEU A 438 9.93 16.80 -0.17
CA LEU A 438 10.46 18.15 0.02
C LEU A 438 10.39 19.03 -1.24
N GLY A 439 9.52 20.03 -1.24
CA GLY A 439 9.56 21.15 -2.18
C GLY A 439 8.97 20.90 -3.56
N SER A 440 8.14 19.88 -3.75
CA SER A 440 7.50 19.59 -5.03
C SER A 440 5.99 19.79 -4.97
N GLU A 441 5.48 20.85 -5.58
CA GLU A 441 4.06 21.05 -5.84
C GLU A 441 3.64 20.23 -7.06
N ALA A 442 3.44 18.92 -6.86
CA ALA A 442 3.07 17.99 -7.91
C ALA A 442 2.45 16.71 -7.35
N SER A 443 1.66 16.05 -8.18
CA SER A 443 1.14 14.70 -7.92
C SER A 443 1.62 13.74 -9.00
N LEU A 444 1.83 12.49 -8.63
CA LEU A 444 2.32 11.45 -9.53
C LEU A 444 1.28 10.34 -9.64
N PHE A 445 0.97 9.97 -10.88
CA PHE A 445 0.05 8.89 -11.21
C PHE A 445 0.76 7.89 -12.13
N TYR A 446 0.23 6.68 -12.24
CA TYR A 446 0.77 5.66 -13.11
C TYR A 446 -0.34 5.07 -13.98
N TRP A 447 -0.03 4.89 -15.28
CA TRP A 447 -0.90 4.17 -16.20
C TRP A 447 -0.20 2.88 -16.66
N ASP A 448 -0.83 1.77 -16.37
CA ASP A 448 -0.40 0.42 -16.71
C ASP A 448 -0.78 -0.02 -18.14
N GLY A 449 -1.24 0.92 -18.97
CA GLY A 449 -1.69 0.63 -20.35
C GLY A 449 -3.05 -0.05 -20.44
N ARG A 450 -3.81 -0.16 -19.34
CA ARG A 450 -5.13 -0.79 -19.36
C ARG A 450 -6.26 0.24 -19.47
N ASN A 451 -7.37 -0.20 -20.06
CA ASN A 451 -8.61 0.56 -20.15
C ASN A 451 -9.43 0.47 -18.83
N ALA A 452 -10.62 1.06 -18.81
CA ALA A 452 -11.49 1.04 -17.63
C ALA A 452 -12.04 -0.37 -17.29
N ALA A 453 -12.01 -1.31 -18.24
CA ALA A 453 -12.41 -2.70 -18.02
C ALA A 453 -11.23 -3.59 -17.54
N GLY A 454 -10.03 -3.01 -17.36
CA GLY A 454 -8.84 -3.78 -16.98
C GLY A 454 -8.12 -4.47 -18.14
N GLU A 455 -8.59 -4.32 -19.38
CA GLU A 455 -7.99 -4.91 -20.56
C GLU A 455 -6.86 -4.04 -21.10
N LEU A 456 -5.81 -4.63 -21.69
CA LEU A 456 -4.77 -3.86 -22.37
C LEU A 456 -5.37 -2.99 -23.47
N ALA A 457 -5.05 -1.71 -23.43
CA ALA A 457 -5.43 -0.77 -24.48
C ALA A 457 -4.72 -1.14 -25.80
N ALA A 458 -5.35 -0.87 -26.91
CA ALA A 458 -4.78 -1.16 -28.23
C ALA A 458 -3.47 -0.39 -28.46
N ALA A 459 -2.56 -0.96 -29.24
CA ALA A 459 -1.40 -0.20 -29.72
C ALA A 459 -1.87 1.05 -30.48
N GLY A 460 -1.30 2.21 -30.15
CA GLY A 460 -1.73 3.47 -30.75
C GLY A 460 -1.24 4.69 -30.00
N GLU A 461 -1.84 5.83 -30.34
CA GLU A 461 -1.52 7.14 -29.77
C GLU A 461 -2.58 7.56 -28.76
N TYR A 462 -2.11 8.07 -27.63
CA TYR A 462 -2.91 8.51 -26.49
C TYR A 462 -2.45 9.89 -26.03
N VAL A 463 -3.30 10.57 -25.30
CA VAL A 463 -2.96 11.81 -24.59
C VAL A 463 -3.44 11.72 -23.16
N ILE A 464 -2.68 12.35 -22.25
CA ILE A 464 -3.06 12.50 -20.85
C ILE A 464 -3.67 13.89 -20.68
N GLU A 465 -4.84 13.94 -20.10
CA GLU A 465 -5.55 15.17 -19.76
C GLU A 465 -5.58 15.31 -18.24
N ALA A 466 -5.16 16.46 -17.71
CA ALA A 466 -5.30 16.80 -16.31
C ALA A 466 -6.13 18.06 -16.16
N SER A 467 -7.07 18.04 -15.22
CA SER A 467 -7.92 19.18 -14.92
C SER A 467 -8.13 19.35 -13.42
N CYS A 468 -8.39 20.60 -13.02
CA CYS A 468 -8.93 20.91 -11.71
C CYS A 468 -9.90 22.09 -11.79
N THR A 469 -10.79 22.20 -10.81
CA THR A 469 -11.76 23.29 -10.69
C THR A 469 -11.36 24.16 -9.50
N VAL A 470 -11.23 25.47 -9.74
CA VAL A 470 -10.92 26.48 -8.71
C VAL A 470 -11.96 27.61 -8.86
N ASP A 471 -12.65 27.94 -7.79
CA ASP A 471 -13.72 28.96 -7.77
C ASP A 471 -14.74 28.81 -8.91
N GLY A 472 -15.12 27.57 -9.22
CA GLY A 472 -16.08 27.26 -10.29
C GLY A 472 -15.50 27.32 -11.71
N GLN A 473 -14.25 27.74 -11.88
CA GLN A 473 -13.57 27.73 -13.18
C GLN A 473 -12.79 26.43 -13.36
N ASN A 474 -13.00 25.76 -14.50
CA ASN A 474 -12.25 24.56 -14.85
C ASN A 474 -10.97 24.93 -15.61
N TYR A 475 -9.85 24.42 -15.14
CA TYR A 475 -8.52 24.51 -15.76
C TYR A 475 -8.13 23.16 -16.31
N LEU A 476 -7.65 23.13 -17.54
CA LEU A 476 -7.32 21.91 -18.28
C LEU A 476 -5.95 22.04 -18.93
N VAL A 477 -5.19 20.96 -18.90
CA VAL A 477 -3.95 20.81 -19.67
C VAL A 477 -3.90 19.42 -20.28
N THR A 478 -3.26 19.32 -21.44
CA THR A 478 -3.09 18.05 -22.15
C THR A 478 -1.60 17.80 -22.36
N SER A 479 -1.16 16.54 -22.25
CA SER A 479 0.21 16.12 -22.57
C SER A 479 0.50 16.19 -24.06
N GLY A 480 1.75 15.97 -24.44
CA GLY A 480 2.11 15.48 -25.75
C GLY A 480 1.54 14.07 -26.01
N THR A 481 1.74 13.58 -27.22
CA THR A 481 1.30 12.22 -27.61
C THR A 481 2.14 11.16 -26.86
N VAL A 482 1.45 10.18 -26.32
CA VAL A 482 2.04 8.97 -25.72
C VAL A 482 1.70 7.78 -26.61
N ARG A 483 2.67 6.90 -26.87
CA ARG A 483 2.48 5.71 -27.71
C ARG A 483 2.53 4.43 -26.89
N ILE A 484 1.56 3.54 -27.12
CA ILE A 484 1.63 2.14 -26.71
C ILE A 484 2.11 1.33 -27.92
N GLY A 485 3.11 0.48 -27.67
CA GLY A 485 3.76 -0.32 -28.69
C GLY A 485 4.94 0.44 -29.32
N LYS A 486 5.90 -0.33 -29.84
CA LYS A 486 7.07 0.19 -30.57
C LYS A 486 6.72 0.55 -31.99
#